data_9beb7f81e51960c2e4806178e83db93c
#
_entry.id   9beb7f81e51960c2e4806178e83db93c
#
_cell.length_a   1.000
_cell.length_b   1.000
_cell.length_c   1.000
_cell.angle_alpha   90.00
_cell.angle_beta   90.00
_cell.angle_gamma   90.00
#
_symmetry.space_group_name_H-M   'P 1'
#
loop_
_entity.id
_entity.type
_entity.pdbx_description
1 polymer ?
#
loop_
_entity_poly.entity_id
_entity_poly.type
_entity_poly.pdbx_seq_one_letter_code
_entity_poly.pdbx_strand_id
1 'polypeptide(L)'
;MFKREYKFNFKSFLIWTVITLGIFLLVYLMYPSIVASDNVKMIDEMMKVFPPEMLKAFNMDIASMNSAYGWLKSEGFVFVLLIIGCYAGILGSNILLKEENDKTIEYLNSLPIKRTTIVLNKVLVGLINITLLVLLLGIFNYIGLTISGDFDIKQFILLSITPLFPALVLFFTCLFISTFTHKTKKTLGISLGIVLISYILQTLSTIAEPVEFLKYFSAFTLADIRHVIVDVSINPLMVIITILLSISLFLLTIFNYNKKELV
;
A
#
# COMPACT_ATOMS: atom_id res chain seq x y z
N MET A 1 -27.07 3.87 0.86
CA MET A 1 -26.05 3.09 0.13
C MET A 1 -24.72 3.08 0.87
N PHE A 2 -24.09 4.21 1.17
CA PHE A 2 -22.80 4.32 1.84
C PHE A 2 -22.67 3.46 3.12
N LYS A 3 -23.60 3.59 4.10
CA LYS A 3 -23.57 2.78 5.35
C LYS A 3 -23.56 1.27 5.09
N ARG A 4 -24.27 0.80 4.06
CA ARG A 4 -24.32 -0.61 3.67
C ARG A 4 -22.96 -1.06 3.13
N GLU A 5 -22.38 -0.28 2.22
CA GLU A 5 -21.07 -0.57 1.63
C GLU A 5 -19.98 -0.57 2.69
N TYR A 6 -19.99 0.42 3.61
CA TYR A 6 -19.02 0.50 4.69
C TYR A 6 -19.11 -0.73 5.62
N LYS A 7 -20.33 -1.08 6.08
CA LYS A 7 -20.54 -2.24 6.96
C LYS A 7 -20.09 -3.55 6.31
N PHE A 8 -20.28 -3.67 5.01
CA PHE A 8 -19.88 -4.87 4.29
C PHE A 8 -18.36 -5.00 4.15
N ASN A 9 -17.66 -3.93 3.82
CA ASN A 9 -16.21 -3.92 3.68
C ASN A 9 -15.50 -3.91 5.05
N PHE A 10 -16.21 -3.59 6.14
CA PHE A 10 -15.65 -3.46 7.48
C PHE A 10 -15.01 -4.74 8.01
N LYS A 11 -15.58 -5.91 7.71
CA LYS A 11 -15.01 -7.20 8.11
C LYS A 11 -13.64 -7.45 7.45
N SER A 12 -13.55 -7.18 6.14
CA SER A 12 -12.28 -7.28 5.41
C SER A 12 -11.26 -6.27 5.93
N PHE A 13 -11.68 -5.03 6.14
CA PHE A 13 -10.85 -3.99 6.76
C PHE A 13 -10.30 -4.42 8.13
N LEU A 14 -11.15 -4.96 9.01
CA LEU A 14 -10.73 -5.44 10.32
C LEU A 14 -9.67 -6.56 10.23
N ILE A 15 -9.90 -7.54 9.36
CA ILE A 15 -8.95 -8.65 9.15
C ILE A 15 -7.58 -8.11 8.71
N TRP A 16 -7.56 -7.22 7.72
CA TRP A 16 -6.31 -6.62 7.24
C TRP A 16 -5.62 -5.76 8.30
N THR A 17 -6.40 -5.00 9.07
CA THR A 17 -5.88 -4.20 10.20
C THR A 17 -5.24 -5.09 11.24
N VAL A 18 -5.92 -6.15 11.68
CA VAL A 18 -5.39 -7.08 12.71
C VAL A 18 -4.13 -7.79 12.21
N ILE A 19 -4.12 -8.26 10.97
CA ILE A 19 -2.94 -8.91 10.38
C ILE A 19 -1.77 -7.92 10.32
N THR A 20 -2.00 -6.70 9.82
CA THR A 20 -0.96 -5.69 9.68
C THR A 20 -0.39 -5.27 11.03
N LEU A 21 -1.25 -4.93 12.00
CA LEU A 21 -0.82 -4.55 13.34
C LEU A 21 -0.15 -5.72 14.07
N GLY A 22 -0.63 -6.97 13.86
CA GLY A 22 -0.03 -8.17 14.42
C GLY A 22 1.39 -8.41 13.93
N ILE A 23 1.66 -8.22 12.63
CA ILE A 23 3.02 -8.32 12.07
C ILE A 23 3.94 -7.28 12.72
N PHE A 24 3.51 -6.02 12.81
CA PHE A 24 4.33 -4.98 13.43
C PHE A 24 4.50 -5.17 14.95
N LEU A 25 3.48 -5.71 15.63
CA LEU A 25 3.62 -6.08 17.04
C LEU A 25 4.72 -7.13 17.23
N LEU A 26 4.73 -8.18 16.41
CA LEU A 26 5.79 -9.19 16.46
C LEU A 26 7.18 -8.59 16.23
N VAL A 27 7.30 -7.66 15.27
CA VAL A 27 8.56 -6.96 15.01
C VAL A 27 9.02 -6.19 16.25
N TYR A 28 8.16 -5.38 16.87
CA TYR A 28 8.52 -4.63 18.08
C TYR A 28 8.86 -5.53 19.28
N LEU A 29 8.20 -6.67 19.41
CA LEU A 29 8.52 -7.64 20.46
C LEU A 29 9.87 -8.34 20.23
N MET A 30 10.23 -8.58 18.97
CA MET A 30 11.51 -9.24 18.63
C MET A 30 12.69 -8.25 18.60
N TYR A 31 12.41 -6.97 18.39
CA TYR A 31 13.44 -5.95 18.21
C TYR A 31 14.49 -5.91 19.35
N PRO A 32 14.13 -5.91 20.65
CA PRO A 32 15.13 -5.92 21.73
C PRO A 32 16.10 -7.08 21.68
N SER A 33 15.64 -8.25 21.19
CA SER A 33 16.50 -9.44 21.02
C SER A 33 17.46 -9.30 19.83
N ILE A 34 17.05 -8.57 18.78
CA ILE A 34 17.89 -8.33 17.59
C ILE A 34 19.01 -7.35 17.91
N VAL A 35 18.75 -6.34 18.72
CA VAL A 35 19.71 -5.27 19.07
C VAL A 35 20.61 -5.64 20.26
N ALA A 36 20.43 -6.81 20.88
CA ALA A 36 21.36 -7.30 21.89
C ALA A 36 22.80 -7.36 21.32
N SER A 37 23.76 -6.83 22.08
CA SER A 37 25.13 -6.51 21.61
C SER A 37 25.87 -7.63 20.86
N ASP A 38 25.59 -8.87 21.21
CA ASP A 38 26.21 -10.03 20.57
C ASP A 38 25.61 -10.35 19.20
N ASN A 39 24.30 -10.12 19.04
CA ASN A 39 23.60 -10.35 17.78
C ASN A 39 23.91 -9.27 16.73
N VAL A 40 24.10 -8.01 17.14
CA VAL A 40 24.50 -6.91 16.23
C VAL A 40 25.84 -7.19 15.57
N LYS A 41 26.84 -7.69 16.32
CA LYS A 41 28.14 -8.07 15.75
C LYS A 41 28.02 -9.20 14.74
N MET A 42 27.21 -10.21 15.06
CA MET A 42 26.98 -11.35 14.17
C MET A 42 26.27 -10.92 12.88
N ILE A 43 25.28 -10.02 12.97
CA ILE A 43 24.57 -9.45 11.81
C ILE A 43 25.55 -8.62 10.96
N ASP A 44 26.41 -7.80 11.57
CA ASP A 44 27.41 -7.00 10.87
C ASP A 44 28.41 -7.89 10.11
N GLU A 45 28.86 -8.98 10.72
CA GLU A 45 29.74 -9.97 10.06
C GLU A 45 29.04 -10.71 8.91
N MET A 46 27.78 -11.11 9.09
CA MET A 46 26.99 -11.74 8.03
C MET A 46 26.77 -10.79 6.86
N MET A 47 26.44 -9.52 7.12
CA MET A 47 26.19 -8.53 6.08
C MET A 47 27.43 -8.19 5.25
N LYS A 48 28.63 -8.28 5.81
CA LYS A 48 29.89 -8.12 5.06
C LYS A 48 30.13 -9.19 4.00
N VAL A 49 29.43 -10.32 4.10
CA VAL A 49 29.51 -11.43 3.14
C VAL A 49 28.55 -11.21 1.94
N PHE A 50 27.51 -10.40 2.11
CA PHE A 50 26.55 -10.15 1.04
C PHE A 50 27.07 -9.14 0.01
N PRO A 51 26.82 -9.36 -1.30
CA PRO A 51 27.12 -8.38 -2.33
C PRO A 51 26.39 -7.04 -2.07
N PRO A 52 27.03 -5.89 -2.36
CA PRO A 52 26.41 -4.56 -2.17
C PRO A 52 25.09 -4.40 -2.90
N GLU A 53 24.93 -5.04 -4.05
CA GLU A 53 23.71 -5.03 -4.87
C GLU A 53 22.54 -5.71 -4.12
N MET A 54 22.83 -6.76 -3.39
CA MET A 54 21.84 -7.48 -2.59
C MET A 54 21.38 -6.64 -1.38
N LEU A 55 22.31 -5.97 -0.70
CA LEU A 55 21.97 -5.04 0.39
C LEU A 55 21.10 -3.88 -0.10
N LYS A 56 21.42 -3.32 -1.28
CA LYS A 56 20.59 -2.29 -1.93
C LYS A 56 19.19 -2.82 -2.31
N ALA A 57 19.11 -4.05 -2.82
CA ALA A 57 17.82 -4.65 -3.22
C ALA A 57 16.84 -4.75 -2.06
N PHE A 58 17.35 -5.09 -0.87
CA PHE A 58 16.56 -5.20 0.36
C PHE A 58 16.52 -3.90 1.17
N ASN A 59 17.13 -2.82 0.65
CA ASN A 59 17.25 -1.53 1.34
C ASN A 59 17.90 -1.64 2.73
N MET A 60 18.80 -2.65 2.89
CA MET A 60 19.48 -2.94 4.15
C MET A 60 20.62 -1.94 4.36
N ASP A 61 20.52 -1.17 5.45
CA ASP A 61 21.57 -0.28 5.91
C ASP A 61 21.96 -0.67 7.35
N ILE A 62 23.17 -1.18 7.51
CA ILE A 62 23.70 -1.63 8.79
C ILE A 62 23.65 -0.53 9.85
N ALA A 63 23.97 0.71 9.45
CA ALA A 63 23.95 1.86 10.35
C ALA A 63 22.54 2.17 10.87
N SER A 64 21.52 1.87 10.09
CA SER A 64 20.12 2.11 10.46
C SER A 64 19.55 1.04 11.39
N MET A 65 20.11 -0.18 11.41
CA MET A 65 19.59 -1.27 12.24
C MET A 65 19.84 -1.11 13.74
N ASN A 66 20.69 -0.17 14.13
CA ASN A 66 20.99 0.09 15.54
C ASN A 66 19.85 0.75 16.33
N SER A 67 18.77 1.16 15.67
CA SER A 67 17.58 1.73 16.30
C SER A 67 16.31 1.17 15.70
N ALA A 68 15.21 1.08 16.50
CA ALA A 68 13.91 0.64 16.02
C ALA A 68 13.39 1.54 14.89
N TYR A 69 13.63 2.84 15.00
CA TYR A 69 13.28 3.80 13.98
C TYR A 69 14.11 3.63 12.69
N GLY A 70 15.40 3.34 12.83
CA GLY A 70 16.27 3.05 11.69
C GLY A 70 15.79 1.81 10.91
N TRP A 71 15.48 0.72 11.64
CA TRP A 71 14.91 -0.49 11.04
C TRP A 71 13.56 -0.18 10.34
N LEU A 72 12.68 0.58 10.97
CA LEU A 72 11.40 0.96 10.38
C LEU A 72 11.60 1.75 9.08
N LYS A 73 12.54 2.70 9.05
CA LYS A 73 12.84 3.52 7.84
C LYS A 73 13.38 2.68 6.67
N SER A 74 14.15 1.65 6.96
CA SER A 74 14.75 0.79 5.94
C SER A 74 13.78 -0.34 5.54
N GLU A 75 13.75 -1.41 6.30
CA GLU A 75 13.02 -2.63 5.96
C GLU A 75 11.54 -2.55 6.31
N GLY A 76 11.19 -1.93 7.44
CA GLY A 76 9.81 -1.85 7.91
C GLY A 76 8.88 -1.20 6.90
N PHE A 77 9.31 -0.12 6.24
CA PHE A 77 8.51 0.55 5.22
C PHE A 77 8.31 -0.25 3.94
N VAL A 78 9.21 -1.17 3.61
CA VAL A 78 9.01 -2.12 2.51
C VAL A 78 7.79 -2.99 2.77
N PHE A 79 7.68 -3.53 3.99
CA PHE A 79 6.49 -4.30 4.40
C PHE A 79 5.23 -3.44 4.45
N VAL A 80 5.31 -2.21 4.99
CA VAL A 80 4.19 -1.26 4.99
C VAL A 80 3.66 -1.04 3.59
N LEU A 81 4.52 -0.70 2.64
CA LEU A 81 4.14 -0.43 1.26
C LEU A 81 3.49 -1.65 0.61
N LEU A 82 4.09 -2.83 0.76
CA LEU A 82 3.59 -4.05 0.16
C LEU A 82 2.23 -4.45 0.73
N ILE A 83 2.05 -4.43 2.05
CA ILE A 83 0.80 -4.83 2.72
C ILE A 83 -0.32 -3.85 2.34
N ILE A 84 -0.07 -2.54 2.41
CA ILE A 84 -1.07 -1.52 2.07
C ILE A 84 -1.39 -1.57 0.58
N GLY A 85 -0.38 -1.78 -0.28
CA GLY A 85 -0.57 -1.95 -1.71
C GLY A 85 -1.42 -3.18 -2.05
N CYS A 86 -1.16 -4.33 -1.41
CA CYS A 86 -1.99 -5.53 -1.56
C CYS A 86 -3.44 -5.30 -1.11
N TYR A 87 -3.62 -4.67 0.05
CA TYR A 87 -4.96 -4.32 0.52
C TYR A 87 -5.71 -3.42 -0.46
N ALA A 88 -5.06 -2.36 -0.94
CA ALA A 88 -5.63 -1.43 -1.90
C ALA A 88 -6.00 -2.11 -3.22
N GLY A 89 -5.13 -2.98 -3.74
CA GLY A 89 -5.38 -3.76 -4.95
C GLY A 89 -6.55 -4.73 -4.80
N ILE A 90 -6.62 -5.47 -3.70
CA ILE A 90 -7.72 -6.39 -3.39
C ILE A 90 -9.04 -5.63 -3.25
N LEU A 91 -9.02 -4.51 -2.51
CA LEU A 91 -10.21 -3.69 -2.31
C LEU A 91 -10.72 -3.12 -3.64
N GLY A 92 -9.83 -2.55 -4.46
CA GLY A 92 -10.17 -2.02 -5.78
C GLY A 92 -10.75 -3.09 -6.71
N SER A 93 -10.17 -4.29 -6.71
CA SER A 93 -10.65 -5.40 -7.55
C SER A 93 -12.04 -5.90 -7.19
N ASN A 94 -12.40 -5.87 -5.90
CA ASN A 94 -13.60 -6.51 -5.39
C ASN A 94 -14.80 -5.55 -5.27
N ILE A 95 -14.55 -4.28 -5.00
CA ILE A 95 -15.59 -3.35 -4.55
C ILE A 95 -16.70 -3.12 -5.59
N LEU A 96 -16.39 -3.20 -6.89
CA LEU A 96 -17.39 -3.08 -7.96
C LEU A 96 -18.00 -4.43 -8.36
N LEU A 97 -17.25 -5.53 -8.25
CA LEU A 97 -17.66 -6.85 -8.72
C LEU A 97 -18.47 -7.64 -7.71
N LYS A 98 -18.60 -7.14 -6.50
CA LYS A 98 -19.25 -7.84 -5.40
C LYS A 98 -20.69 -8.24 -5.74
N GLU A 99 -21.50 -7.30 -6.20
CA GLU A 99 -22.91 -7.56 -6.50
C GLU A 99 -23.09 -8.52 -7.68
N GLU A 100 -22.18 -8.49 -8.66
CA GLU A 100 -22.16 -9.48 -9.74
C GLU A 100 -21.80 -10.87 -9.20
N ASN A 101 -20.84 -10.96 -8.29
CA ASN A 101 -20.42 -12.21 -7.68
C ASN A 101 -21.49 -12.80 -6.74
N ASP A 102 -22.17 -11.95 -5.97
CA ASP A 102 -23.21 -12.32 -5.02
C ASP A 102 -24.58 -12.48 -5.69
N LYS A 103 -24.66 -12.30 -7.03
CA LYS A 103 -25.90 -12.35 -7.82
C LYS A 103 -26.99 -11.38 -7.34
N THR A 104 -26.57 -10.24 -6.80
CA THR A 104 -27.47 -9.18 -6.30
C THR A 104 -27.51 -7.95 -7.19
N ILE A 105 -26.87 -8.04 -8.35
CA ILE A 105 -26.75 -6.91 -9.29
C ILE A 105 -28.11 -6.50 -9.88
N GLU A 106 -29.00 -7.44 -10.13
CA GLU A 106 -30.36 -7.15 -10.63
C GLU A 106 -31.15 -6.29 -9.63
N TYR A 107 -31.05 -6.65 -8.33
CA TYR A 107 -31.67 -5.86 -7.27
C TYR A 107 -31.06 -4.45 -7.20
N LEU A 108 -29.73 -4.31 -7.35
CA LEU A 108 -29.09 -3.00 -7.36
C LEU A 108 -29.55 -2.14 -8.55
N ASN A 109 -29.73 -2.77 -9.73
CA ASN A 109 -30.20 -2.10 -10.94
C ASN A 109 -31.68 -1.72 -10.89
N SER A 110 -32.51 -2.40 -10.08
CA SER A 110 -33.93 -2.05 -9.90
C SER A 110 -34.13 -0.80 -9.02
N LEU A 111 -33.12 -0.36 -8.30
CA LEU A 111 -33.19 0.86 -7.49
C LEU A 111 -33.06 2.10 -8.36
N PRO A 112 -33.79 3.20 -8.06
CA PRO A 112 -33.73 4.47 -8.82
C PRO A 112 -32.43 5.25 -8.51
N ILE A 113 -31.26 4.60 -8.68
CA ILE A 113 -29.94 5.15 -8.37
C ILE A 113 -29.09 5.14 -9.63
N LYS A 114 -28.46 6.27 -9.95
CA LYS A 114 -27.53 6.38 -11.09
C LYS A 114 -26.29 5.52 -10.85
N ARG A 115 -25.78 4.85 -11.90
CA ARG A 115 -24.54 4.05 -11.84
C ARG A 115 -23.34 4.86 -11.34
N THR A 116 -23.24 6.12 -11.71
CA THR A 116 -22.21 7.05 -11.20
C THR A 116 -22.27 7.21 -9.68
N THR A 117 -23.48 7.30 -9.11
CA THR A 117 -23.66 7.40 -7.64
C THR A 117 -23.25 6.10 -6.95
N ILE A 118 -23.46 4.95 -7.59
CA ILE A 118 -23.00 3.64 -7.08
C ILE A 118 -21.47 3.63 -7.00
N VAL A 119 -20.79 3.97 -8.10
CA VAL A 119 -19.32 4.02 -8.15
C VAL A 119 -18.77 5.01 -7.12
N LEU A 120 -19.33 6.22 -7.04
CA LEU A 120 -18.91 7.23 -6.05
C LEU A 120 -18.98 6.73 -4.61
N ASN A 121 -20.10 6.13 -4.20
CA ASN A 121 -20.22 5.62 -2.83
C ASN A 121 -19.23 4.51 -2.53
N LYS A 122 -18.97 3.62 -3.49
CA LYS A 122 -18.00 2.53 -3.35
C LYS A 122 -16.57 3.05 -3.27
N VAL A 123 -16.22 4.01 -4.13
CA VAL A 123 -14.89 4.66 -4.11
C VAL A 123 -14.68 5.39 -2.79
N LEU A 124 -15.65 6.15 -2.29
CA LEU A 124 -15.55 6.82 -0.99
C LEU A 124 -15.30 5.84 0.16
N VAL A 125 -15.99 4.70 0.17
CA VAL A 125 -15.73 3.65 1.18
C VAL A 125 -14.31 3.09 1.03
N GLY A 126 -13.85 2.85 -0.20
CA GLY A 126 -12.49 2.38 -0.46
C GLY A 126 -11.42 3.35 0.04
N LEU A 127 -11.57 4.63 -0.28
CA LEU A 127 -10.65 5.70 0.17
C LEU A 127 -10.60 5.81 1.69
N ILE A 128 -11.77 5.79 2.35
CA ILE A 128 -11.85 5.83 3.82
C ILE A 128 -11.11 4.62 4.43
N ASN A 129 -11.35 3.42 3.93
CA ASN A 129 -10.73 2.22 4.47
C ASN A 129 -9.19 2.24 4.29
N ILE A 130 -8.68 2.65 3.13
CA ILE A 130 -7.23 2.77 2.88
C ILE A 130 -6.63 3.82 3.82
N THR A 131 -7.24 5.00 3.90
CA THR A 131 -6.76 6.09 4.77
C THR A 131 -6.77 5.68 6.24
N LEU A 132 -7.84 5.01 6.70
CA LEU A 132 -7.92 4.51 8.07
C LEU A 132 -6.85 3.46 8.37
N LEU A 133 -6.56 2.54 7.44
CA LEU A 133 -5.52 1.54 7.62
C LEU A 133 -4.14 2.20 7.77
N VAL A 134 -3.82 3.17 6.90
CA VAL A 134 -2.57 3.94 6.97
C VAL A 134 -2.46 4.69 8.30
N LEU A 135 -3.54 5.36 8.73
CA LEU A 135 -3.57 6.09 10.00
C LEU A 135 -3.40 5.18 11.21
N LEU A 136 -4.12 4.06 11.27
CA LEU A 136 -4.02 3.11 12.37
C LEU A 136 -2.62 2.50 12.47
N LEU A 137 -2.01 2.16 11.34
CA LEU A 137 -0.63 1.68 11.30
C LEU A 137 0.36 2.75 11.74
N GLY A 138 0.17 4.00 11.29
CA GLY A 138 0.98 5.13 11.74
C GLY A 138 0.91 5.36 13.24
N ILE A 139 -0.31 5.36 13.82
CA ILE A 139 -0.50 5.48 15.27
C ILE A 139 0.15 4.32 16.02
N PHE A 140 -0.01 3.09 15.54
CA PHE A 140 0.60 1.91 16.14
C PHE A 140 2.13 1.99 16.14
N ASN A 141 2.73 2.34 15.00
CA ASN A 141 4.18 2.51 14.89
C ASN A 141 4.68 3.67 15.76
N TYR A 142 3.92 4.77 15.86
CA TYR A 142 4.26 5.86 16.77
C TYR A 142 4.36 5.38 18.21
N ILE A 143 3.37 4.62 18.70
CA ILE A 143 3.37 4.05 20.06
C ILE A 143 4.56 3.10 20.23
N GLY A 144 4.80 2.21 19.26
CA GLY A 144 5.93 1.26 19.33
C GLY A 144 7.29 1.96 19.40
N LEU A 145 7.47 3.01 18.60
CA LEU A 145 8.71 3.79 18.60
C LEU A 145 8.93 4.60 19.88
N THR A 146 7.87 5.22 20.44
CA THR A 146 7.99 5.97 21.70
C THR A 146 8.41 5.10 22.88
N ILE A 147 8.11 3.80 22.80
CA ILE A 147 8.55 2.81 23.81
C ILE A 147 9.99 2.36 23.53
N SER A 148 10.40 2.34 22.27
CA SER A 148 11.68 1.73 21.84
C SER A 148 12.85 2.71 21.79
N GLY A 149 12.64 4.03 21.86
CA GLY A 149 13.71 5.04 21.86
C GLY A 149 13.36 6.35 21.14
N ASP A 150 14.38 7.17 20.95
CA ASP A 150 14.24 8.49 20.31
C ASP A 150 14.14 8.38 18.78
N PHE A 151 13.28 9.21 18.18
CA PHE A 151 13.12 9.33 16.74
C PHE A 151 12.67 10.71 16.30
N ASP A 152 12.93 11.06 15.04
CA ASP A 152 12.46 12.32 14.44
C ASP A 152 10.96 12.23 14.11
N ILE A 153 10.15 12.92 14.93
CA ILE A 153 8.69 12.94 14.81
C ILE A 153 8.26 13.51 13.44
N LYS A 154 8.90 14.58 12.96
CA LYS A 154 8.54 15.22 11.68
C LYS A 154 8.77 14.25 10.52
N GLN A 155 9.96 13.66 10.46
CA GLN A 155 10.31 12.68 9.43
C GLN A 155 9.39 11.46 9.50
N PHE A 156 9.08 10.96 10.72
CA PHE A 156 8.17 9.84 10.93
C PHE A 156 6.75 10.11 10.40
N ILE A 157 6.18 11.30 10.68
CA ILE A 157 4.84 11.66 10.18
C ILE A 157 4.83 11.68 8.66
N LEU A 158 5.84 12.30 8.03
CA LEU A 158 5.95 12.33 6.57
C LEU A 158 6.04 10.92 5.99
N LEU A 159 6.89 10.06 6.55
CA LEU A 159 7.02 8.66 6.14
C LEU A 159 5.71 7.90 6.30
N SER A 160 4.98 8.10 7.39
CA SER A 160 3.71 7.41 7.67
C SER A 160 2.60 7.73 6.65
N ILE A 161 2.69 8.89 5.98
CA ILE A 161 1.72 9.31 4.96
C ILE A 161 2.08 8.76 3.57
N THR A 162 3.37 8.56 3.27
CA THR A 162 3.82 8.18 1.92
C THR A 162 3.20 6.91 1.34
N PRO A 163 2.85 5.85 2.13
CA PRO A 163 2.20 4.66 1.61
C PRO A 163 0.82 4.92 0.99
N LEU A 164 0.20 6.05 1.32
CA LEU A 164 -1.09 6.44 0.76
C LEU A 164 -1.00 6.68 -0.76
N PHE A 165 0.11 7.25 -1.26
CA PHE A 165 0.26 7.59 -2.68
C PHE A 165 0.22 6.36 -3.60
N PRO A 166 1.09 5.35 -3.45
CA PRO A 166 1.00 4.15 -4.26
C PRO A 166 -0.29 3.38 -4.02
N ALA A 167 -0.81 3.35 -2.79
CA ALA A 167 -2.06 2.67 -2.49
C ALA A 167 -3.25 3.25 -3.26
N LEU A 168 -3.35 4.57 -3.39
CA LEU A 168 -4.39 5.23 -4.17
C LEU A 168 -4.30 4.85 -5.66
N VAL A 169 -3.12 4.92 -6.25
CA VAL A 169 -2.93 4.57 -7.66
C VAL A 169 -3.23 3.09 -7.90
N LEU A 170 -2.75 2.19 -7.04
CA LEU A 170 -3.05 0.75 -7.13
C LEU A 170 -4.55 0.47 -6.95
N PHE A 171 -5.21 1.13 -6.00
CA PHE A 171 -6.65 1.02 -5.81
C PHE A 171 -7.42 1.40 -7.07
N PHE A 172 -7.14 2.58 -7.64
CA PHE A 172 -7.84 3.03 -8.84
C PHE A 172 -7.48 2.21 -10.08
N THR A 173 -6.25 1.73 -10.21
CA THR A 173 -5.84 0.83 -11.30
C THR A 173 -6.62 -0.48 -11.22
N CYS A 174 -6.69 -1.11 -10.05
CA CYS A 174 -7.40 -2.37 -9.86
C CYS A 174 -8.93 -2.18 -9.97
N LEU A 175 -9.44 -1.03 -9.53
CA LEU A 175 -10.83 -0.63 -9.70
C LEU A 175 -11.20 -0.50 -11.18
N PHE A 176 -10.34 0.16 -11.98
CA PHE A 176 -10.53 0.29 -13.42
C PHE A 176 -10.52 -1.08 -14.12
N ILE A 177 -9.57 -1.95 -13.78
CA ILE A 177 -9.49 -3.31 -14.32
C ILE A 177 -10.74 -4.13 -13.99
N SER A 178 -11.34 -3.92 -12.83
CA SER A 178 -12.56 -4.60 -12.42
C SER A 178 -13.76 -4.31 -13.33
N THR A 179 -13.73 -3.20 -14.07
CA THR A 179 -14.79 -2.87 -15.02
C THR A 179 -14.79 -3.73 -16.28
N PHE A 180 -13.67 -4.39 -16.62
CA PHE A 180 -13.55 -5.27 -17.78
C PHE A 180 -13.83 -6.75 -17.49
N THR A 181 -14.11 -7.08 -16.24
CA THR A 181 -14.27 -8.46 -15.79
C THR A 181 -15.59 -8.64 -15.05
N HIS A 182 -16.08 -9.91 -15.01
CA HIS A 182 -17.29 -10.29 -14.26
C HIS A 182 -16.96 -11.29 -13.14
N LYS A 183 -15.72 -11.78 -13.08
CA LYS A 183 -15.30 -12.81 -12.12
C LYS A 183 -14.31 -12.25 -11.11
N THR A 184 -14.73 -12.09 -9.87
CA THR A 184 -13.91 -11.58 -8.76
C THR A 184 -12.59 -12.33 -8.62
N LYS A 185 -12.58 -13.66 -8.69
CA LYS A 185 -11.35 -14.47 -8.55
C LYS A 185 -10.30 -14.13 -9.62
N LYS A 186 -10.73 -13.95 -10.89
CA LYS A 186 -9.82 -13.58 -11.99
C LYS A 186 -9.24 -12.17 -11.77
N THR A 187 -10.10 -11.23 -11.42
CA THR A 187 -9.70 -9.84 -11.19
C THR A 187 -8.74 -9.72 -10.03
N LEU A 188 -8.99 -10.45 -8.95
CA LEU A 188 -8.13 -10.49 -7.77
C LEU A 188 -6.72 -11.01 -8.12
N GLY A 189 -6.63 -12.09 -8.91
CA GLY A 189 -5.33 -12.59 -9.38
C GLY A 189 -4.57 -11.57 -10.23
N ILE A 190 -5.24 -10.89 -11.16
CA ILE A 190 -4.63 -9.82 -11.98
C ILE A 190 -4.18 -8.67 -11.09
N SER A 191 -5.01 -8.24 -10.13
CA SER A 191 -4.70 -7.11 -9.24
C SER A 191 -3.51 -7.39 -8.34
N LEU A 192 -3.44 -8.58 -7.73
CA LEU A 192 -2.27 -8.98 -6.96
C LEU A 192 -1.02 -9.10 -7.83
N GLY A 193 -1.16 -9.62 -9.06
CA GLY A 193 -0.07 -9.65 -10.03
C GLY A 193 0.47 -8.25 -10.33
N ILE A 194 -0.39 -7.24 -10.53
CA ILE A 194 0.02 -5.85 -10.76
C ILE A 194 0.75 -5.28 -9.55
N VAL A 195 0.25 -5.51 -8.33
CA VAL A 195 0.92 -5.06 -7.10
C VAL A 195 2.31 -5.67 -6.98
N LEU A 196 2.43 -6.99 -7.16
CA LEU A 196 3.71 -7.70 -7.05
C LEU A 196 4.69 -7.29 -8.16
N ILE A 197 4.23 -7.18 -9.41
CA ILE A 197 5.06 -6.71 -10.52
C ILE A 197 5.54 -5.29 -10.25
N SER A 198 4.65 -4.40 -9.81
CA SER A 198 5.01 -3.02 -9.46
C SER A 198 6.08 -2.99 -8.35
N TYR A 199 5.97 -3.86 -7.35
CA TYR A 199 6.97 -3.99 -6.29
C TYR A 199 8.32 -4.50 -6.82
N ILE A 200 8.30 -5.55 -7.65
CA ILE A 200 9.52 -6.10 -8.26
C ILE A 200 10.21 -5.05 -9.15
N LEU A 201 9.46 -4.31 -9.95
CA LEU A 201 10.01 -3.22 -10.79
C LEU A 201 10.67 -2.15 -9.94
N GLN A 202 10.05 -1.76 -8.81
CA GLN A 202 10.67 -0.82 -7.86
C GLN A 202 11.97 -1.37 -7.29
N THR A 203 11.96 -2.61 -6.83
CA THR A 203 13.16 -3.24 -6.25
C THR A 203 14.28 -3.36 -7.29
N LEU A 204 13.98 -3.82 -8.51
CA LEU A 204 14.96 -3.92 -9.58
C LEU A 204 15.57 -2.56 -9.93
N SER A 205 14.75 -1.50 -9.95
CA SER A 205 15.24 -0.15 -10.26
C SER A 205 16.25 0.40 -9.24
N THR A 206 16.28 -0.15 -8.02
CA THR A 206 17.24 0.26 -6.97
C THR A 206 18.55 -0.51 -7.00
N ILE A 207 18.60 -1.67 -7.71
CA ILE A 207 19.76 -2.55 -7.71
C ILE A 207 20.85 -2.04 -8.66
N ALA A 208 20.49 -1.66 -9.87
CA ALA A 208 21.46 -1.35 -10.92
C ALA A 208 21.04 -0.15 -11.78
N GLU A 209 21.99 0.77 -12.06
CA GLU A 209 21.79 1.95 -12.86
C GLU A 209 21.15 1.68 -14.25
N PRO A 210 21.55 0.64 -15.01
CA PRO A 210 20.98 0.39 -16.34
C PRO A 210 19.47 0.12 -16.34
N VAL A 211 18.90 -0.33 -15.21
CA VAL A 211 17.48 -0.66 -15.08
C VAL A 211 16.70 0.37 -14.23
N GLU A 212 17.31 1.46 -13.88
CA GLU A 212 16.68 2.54 -13.08
C GLU A 212 15.37 3.06 -13.72
N PHE A 213 15.25 3.01 -15.06
CA PHE A 213 14.05 3.44 -15.76
C PHE A 213 12.78 2.64 -15.37
N LEU A 214 12.93 1.43 -14.80
CA LEU A 214 11.81 0.60 -14.34
C LEU A 214 11.00 1.28 -13.22
N LYS A 215 11.59 2.21 -12.48
CA LYS A 215 10.89 3.00 -11.46
C LYS A 215 9.67 3.74 -12.03
N TYR A 216 9.69 4.16 -13.29
CA TYR A 216 8.58 4.87 -13.92
C TYR A 216 7.34 3.99 -14.18
N PHE A 217 7.50 2.67 -14.16
CA PHE A 217 6.44 1.69 -14.32
C PHE A 217 5.92 1.14 -12.98
N SER A 218 6.50 1.58 -11.86
CA SER A 218 6.10 1.17 -10.53
C SER A 218 5.25 2.23 -9.84
N ALA A 219 4.10 1.83 -9.29
CA ALA A 219 3.32 2.70 -8.43
C ALA A 219 4.05 3.01 -7.12
N PHE A 220 4.92 2.12 -6.63
CA PHE A 220 5.65 2.30 -5.38
C PHE A 220 6.70 3.42 -5.44
N THR A 221 7.13 3.82 -6.62
CA THR A 221 7.99 5.00 -6.81
C THR A 221 7.34 6.29 -6.27
N LEU A 222 6.01 6.36 -6.26
CA LEU A 222 5.28 7.54 -5.78
C LEU A 222 5.44 7.78 -4.27
N ALA A 223 5.84 6.76 -3.50
CA ALA A 223 6.14 6.93 -2.08
C ALA A 223 7.40 7.77 -1.83
N ASP A 224 8.39 7.70 -2.76
CA ASP A 224 9.66 8.45 -2.72
C ASP A 224 10.29 8.53 -1.31
N ILE A 225 10.41 7.37 -0.66
CA ILE A 225 10.88 7.24 0.73
C ILE A 225 12.26 7.87 0.90
N ARG A 226 13.12 7.73 -0.11
CA ARG A 226 14.49 8.28 -0.05
C ARG A 226 14.48 9.81 0.08
N HIS A 227 13.64 10.50 -0.69
CA HIS A 227 13.48 11.94 -0.60
C HIS A 227 12.98 12.36 0.79
N VAL A 228 12.00 11.65 1.35
CA VAL A 228 11.50 11.94 2.70
C VAL A 228 12.56 11.71 3.77
N ILE A 229 13.42 10.70 3.62
CA ILE A 229 14.50 10.42 4.59
C ILE A 229 15.60 11.50 4.51
N VAL A 230 15.99 11.92 3.32
CA VAL A 230 17.11 12.84 3.11
C VAL A 230 16.67 14.30 3.31
N ASP A 231 15.57 14.71 2.65
CA ASP A 231 15.16 16.12 2.59
C ASP A 231 14.07 16.49 3.61
N VAL A 232 13.58 15.50 4.38
CA VAL A 232 12.51 15.67 5.39
C VAL A 232 11.30 16.43 4.81
N SER A 233 10.96 16.10 3.56
CA SER A 233 9.84 16.71 2.82
C SER A 233 9.22 15.71 1.86
N ILE A 234 7.95 15.91 1.50
CA ILE A 234 7.27 15.11 0.46
C ILE A 234 7.54 15.79 -0.89
N ASN A 235 7.94 15.00 -1.87
CA ASN A 235 8.16 15.48 -3.23
C ASN A 235 6.81 15.90 -3.87
N PRO A 236 6.60 17.22 -4.15
CA PRO A 236 5.32 17.69 -4.66
C PRO A 236 4.98 17.12 -6.04
N LEU A 237 5.98 16.76 -6.86
CA LEU A 237 5.78 16.14 -8.16
C LEU A 237 5.09 14.77 -8.00
N MET A 238 5.49 13.96 -7.01
CA MET A 238 4.88 12.63 -6.77
C MET A 238 3.44 12.76 -6.30
N VAL A 239 3.13 13.78 -5.50
CA VAL A 239 1.75 14.11 -5.09
C VAL A 239 0.89 14.46 -6.31
N ILE A 240 1.40 15.35 -7.16
CA ILE A 240 0.69 15.79 -8.39
C ILE A 240 0.42 14.59 -9.31
N ILE A 241 1.43 13.75 -9.56
CA ILE A 241 1.28 12.55 -10.38
C ILE A 241 0.25 11.60 -9.78
N THR A 242 0.29 11.37 -8.46
CA THR A 242 -0.70 10.53 -7.76
C THR A 242 -2.12 11.03 -7.96
N ILE A 243 -2.34 12.33 -7.79
CA ILE A 243 -3.67 12.94 -7.95
C ILE A 243 -4.14 12.83 -9.41
N LEU A 244 -3.29 13.17 -10.38
CA LEU A 244 -3.63 13.12 -11.80
C LEU A 244 -3.96 11.69 -12.26
N LEU A 245 -3.14 10.70 -11.88
CA LEU A 245 -3.39 9.30 -12.21
C LEU A 245 -4.68 8.79 -11.55
N SER A 246 -4.88 9.09 -10.27
CA SER A 246 -6.07 8.66 -9.53
C SER A 246 -7.35 9.24 -10.13
N ILE A 247 -7.37 10.54 -10.47
CA ILE A 247 -8.52 11.20 -11.11
C ILE A 247 -8.77 10.61 -12.50
N SER A 248 -7.72 10.45 -13.32
CA SER A 248 -7.84 9.89 -14.68
C SER A 248 -8.43 8.49 -14.65
N LEU A 249 -7.89 7.60 -13.81
CA LEU A 249 -8.38 6.23 -13.65
C LEU A 249 -9.81 6.19 -13.09
N PHE A 250 -10.15 7.09 -12.19
CA PHE A 250 -11.50 7.22 -11.66
C PHE A 250 -12.51 7.62 -12.74
N LEU A 251 -12.19 8.62 -13.56
CA LEU A 251 -13.05 9.04 -14.67
C LEU A 251 -13.22 7.93 -15.70
N LEU A 252 -12.14 7.23 -16.06
CA LEU A 252 -12.17 6.06 -16.92
C LEU A 252 -13.02 4.93 -16.35
N THR A 253 -12.95 4.71 -15.03
CA THR A 253 -13.79 3.73 -14.33
C THR A 253 -15.28 4.07 -14.46
N ILE A 254 -15.66 5.33 -14.20
CA ILE A 254 -17.06 5.77 -14.36
C ILE A 254 -17.54 5.57 -15.80
N PHE A 255 -16.74 6.01 -16.77
CA PHE A 255 -17.08 5.88 -18.18
C PHE A 255 -17.31 4.42 -18.58
N ASN A 256 -16.41 3.54 -18.18
CA ASN A 256 -16.47 2.13 -18.54
C ASN A 256 -17.60 1.40 -17.79
N TYR A 257 -17.78 1.68 -16.49
CA TYR A 257 -18.84 1.07 -15.69
C TYR A 257 -20.25 1.44 -16.18
N ASN A 258 -20.42 2.66 -16.71
CA ASN A 258 -21.71 3.08 -17.29
C ASN A 258 -22.05 2.28 -18.56
N LYS A 259 -21.05 1.80 -19.32
CA LYS A 259 -21.21 1.01 -20.54
C LYS A 259 -21.21 -0.50 -20.30
N LYS A 260 -20.75 -0.93 -19.12
CA LYS A 260 -20.63 -2.35 -18.78
C LYS A 260 -22.00 -3.01 -18.72
N GLU A 261 -22.14 -4.16 -19.38
CA GLU A 261 -23.26 -5.06 -19.17
C GLU A 261 -23.10 -5.70 -17.79
N LEU A 262 -24.04 -5.46 -16.91
CA LEU A 262 -24.04 -6.00 -15.54
C LEU A 262 -24.87 -7.30 -15.54
N VAL A 263 -24.20 -8.43 -15.40
CA VAL A 263 -24.76 -9.77 -15.48
C VAL A 263 -24.81 -10.45 -14.12
#